data_a7b4b57d1de783e0dea880b7e12ac8f1
#
_entry.id   a7b4b57d1de783e0dea880b7e12ac8f1
#
_cell.length_a   1.000
_cell.length_b   1.000
_cell.length_c   1.000
_cell.angle_alpha   90.00
_cell.angle_beta   90.00
_cell.angle_gamma   90.00
#
_symmetry.space_group_name_H-M   'P 1'
#
loop_
_entity.id
_entity.type
_entity.pdbx_description
1 polymer ?
#
loop_
_entity_poly.entity_id
_entity_poly.type
_entity_poly.pdbx_seq_one_letter_code
_entity_poly.pdbx_strand_id
1 'polypeptide(L)'
;MFSAPPVQKVSVVIPVYNEQESLPELIRRTTAACDTLGKAYEILLVDDGSSDESAMMLTEAAQAEGSHIVAVLLNRNYGQHSAIMAGFSHVTGDLIITLDADLQNPPEEIPRLVAKADEGYDVVGTVRQNRQDSLFRKLASRTINRLIQRTTGKAMGDYGCMLRAYRRHIIDAMLHCHERSTFIPILANTFARKATEIPVLHAEREHGESKYSFMRLINLMYDLITCLTTTPLRLLSVFGSIIAVAGFALSVLLVVLRLVFGPQWAAEGVFMLFAVLFMFIGAQFIGMGLLGEYIGRIYNDVRARPRYFIQRVVRQEHKASQEEIHP
;
A
#
# COMPACT_ATOMS: atom_id res chain seq x y z
N MET A 1 4.07 25.30 20.34
CA MET A 1 3.42 24.64 19.19
C MET A 1 4.45 24.64 18.07
N PHE A 2 5.13 23.52 17.81
CA PHE A 2 6.10 23.47 16.70
C PHE A 2 5.28 23.41 15.39
N SER A 3 5.24 24.53 14.67
CA SER A 3 4.77 24.57 13.28
C SER A 3 5.84 23.88 12.43
N ALA A 4 5.42 22.97 11.55
CA ALA A 4 6.35 22.40 10.59
C ALA A 4 6.91 23.53 9.70
N PRO A 5 8.19 23.49 9.30
CA PRO A 5 8.76 24.52 8.43
C PRO A 5 8.02 24.54 7.09
N PRO A 6 7.95 25.71 6.43
CA PRO A 6 7.35 25.83 5.10
C PRO A 6 8.09 24.93 4.10
N VAL A 7 7.36 24.40 3.14
CA VAL A 7 7.92 23.56 2.06
C VAL A 7 8.83 24.41 1.17
N GLN A 8 10.07 23.99 0.99
CA GLN A 8 11.04 24.64 0.12
C GLN A 8 11.17 23.94 -1.22
N LYS A 9 11.20 22.60 -1.20
CA LYS A 9 11.34 21.76 -2.39
C LYS A 9 10.32 20.63 -2.39
N VAL A 10 9.71 20.38 -3.56
CA VAL A 10 8.74 19.30 -3.79
C VAL A 10 9.37 18.20 -4.63
N SER A 11 9.19 16.94 -4.23
CA SER A 11 9.51 15.77 -5.05
C SER A 11 8.22 15.06 -5.44
N VAL A 12 7.94 14.91 -6.74
CA VAL A 12 6.79 14.16 -7.24
C VAL A 12 7.27 12.78 -7.66
N VAL A 13 6.72 11.71 -7.09
CA VAL A 13 7.10 10.32 -7.37
C VAL A 13 5.96 9.63 -8.12
N ILE A 14 6.25 9.14 -9.30
CA ILE A 14 5.29 8.52 -10.22
C ILE A 14 5.81 7.14 -10.63
N PRO A 15 5.18 6.05 -10.19
CA PRO A 15 5.49 4.70 -10.68
C PRO A 15 4.92 4.53 -12.09
N VAL A 16 5.71 3.97 -12.97
CA VAL A 16 5.39 3.73 -14.39
C VAL A 16 5.54 2.26 -14.71
N TYR A 17 4.54 1.66 -15.38
CA TYR A 17 4.64 0.30 -15.90
C TYR A 17 3.79 0.13 -17.16
N ASN A 18 4.44 0.05 -18.34
CA ASN A 18 3.80 -0.05 -19.65
C ASN A 18 2.78 1.09 -19.89
N GLU A 19 3.25 2.33 -19.80
CA GLU A 19 2.42 3.55 -19.91
C GLU A 19 2.94 4.49 -21.02
N GLN A 20 3.56 3.93 -22.07
CA GLN A 20 4.16 4.72 -23.16
C GLN A 20 3.18 5.73 -23.80
N GLU A 21 1.88 5.41 -23.85
CA GLU A 21 0.87 6.27 -24.46
C GLU A 21 0.52 7.49 -23.58
N SER A 22 0.51 7.32 -22.26
CA SER A 22 0.15 8.37 -21.31
C SER A 22 1.32 9.26 -20.89
N LEU A 23 2.55 8.78 -21.03
CA LEU A 23 3.77 9.44 -20.54
C LEU A 23 3.98 10.87 -21.05
N PRO A 24 3.85 11.19 -22.35
CA PRO A 24 4.08 12.55 -22.83
C PRO A 24 3.15 13.57 -22.17
N GLU A 25 1.88 13.24 -22.08
CA GLU A 25 0.87 14.11 -21.47
C GLU A 25 1.04 14.21 -19.96
N LEU A 26 1.36 13.09 -19.30
CA LEU A 26 1.66 13.04 -17.87
C LEU A 26 2.83 13.96 -17.50
N ILE A 27 3.94 13.86 -18.22
CA ILE A 27 5.14 14.69 -18.01
C ILE A 27 4.78 16.16 -18.22
N ARG A 28 4.13 16.48 -19.34
CA ARG A 28 3.72 17.85 -19.66
C ARG A 28 2.84 18.46 -18.56
N ARG A 29 1.79 17.76 -18.13
CA ARG A 29 0.85 18.25 -17.11
C ARG A 29 1.47 18.34 -15.73
N THR A 30 2.29 17.36 -15.36
CA THR A 30 2.97 17.36 -14.06
C THR A 30 3.98 18.50 -13.97
N THR A 31 4.76 18.72 -15.01
CA THR A 31 5.71 19.85 -15.09
C THR A 31 4.97 21.18 -14.99
N ALA A 32 3.92 21.37 -15.80
CA ALA A 32 3.13 22.59 -15.77
C ALA A 32 2.52 22.86 -14.37
N ALA A 33 2.02 21.82 -13.69
CA ALA A 33 1.49 21.95 -12.34
C ALA A 33 2.58 22.34 -11.33
N CYS A 34 3.78 21.76 -11.45
CA CYS A 34 4.90 22.07 -10.57
C CYS A 34 5.45 23.48 -10.80
N ASP A 35 5.49 23.97 -12.05
CA ASP A 35 5.95 25.32 -12.39
C ASP A 35 5.10 26.41 -11.71
N THR A 36 3.81 26.11 -11.46
CA THR A 36 2.92 27.07 -10.73
C THR A 36 3.24 27.21 -9.25
N LEU A 37 4.06 26.33 -8.66
CA LEU A 37 4.32 26.32 -7.21
C LEU A 37 5.20 27.49 -6.76
N GLY A 38 6.02 28.05 -7.65
CA GLY A 38 7.05 29.04 -7.26
C GLY A 38 8.08 28.50 -6.25
N LYS A 39 8.25 27.19 -6.19
CA LYS A 39 9.16 26.44 -5.32
C LYS A 39 10.06 25.54 -6.17
N ALA A 40 11.24 25.19 -5.66
CA ALA A 40 12.05 24.17 -6.30
C ALA A 40 11.30 22.82 -6.34
N TYR A 41 11.47 22.07 -7.42
CA TYR A 41 10.85 20.75 -7.54
C TYR A 41 11.71 19.77 -8.32
N GLU A 42 11.38 18.50 -8.21
CA GLU A 42 11.88 17.39 -9.05
C GLU A 42 10.75 16.40 -9.28
N ILE A 43 10.77 15.73 -10.42
CA ILE A 43 9.81 14.68 -10.80
C ILE A 43 10.57 13.37 -10.94
N LEU A 44 10.30 12.41 -10.06
CA LEU A 44 10.90 11.08 -10.10
C LEU A 44 9.95 10.13 -10.80
N LEU A 45 10.30 9.73 -12.01
CA LEU A 45 9.58 8.72 -12.77
C LEU A 45 10.28 7.37 -12.56
N VAL A 46 9.53 6.43 -11.95
CA VAL A 46 10.09 5.14 -11.55
C VAL A 46 9.55 4.05 -12.47
N ASP A 47 10.37 3.57 -13.39
CA ASP A 47 10.03 2.44 -14.26
C ASP A 47 10.07 1.14 -13.50
N ASP A 48 8.92 0.48 -13.36
CA ASP A 48 8.78 -0.82 -12.69
C ASP A 48 9.03 -1.99 -13.68
N GLY A 49 10.09 -1.89 -14.47
CA GLY A 49 10.50 -2.92 -15.42
C GLY A 49 9.53 -3.07 -16.59
N SER A 50 9.18 -1.97 -17.24
CA SER A 50 8.32 -1.95 -18.43
C SER A 50 8.90 -2.77 -19.58
N SER A 51 8.03 -3.35 -20.38
CA SER A 51 8.36 -4.12 -21.57
C SER A 51 8.14 -3.35 -22.88
N ASP A 52 7.54 -2.17 -22.79
CA ASP A 52 7.30 -1.23 -23.89
C ASP A 52 8.40 -0.15 -23.94
N GLU A 53 8.16 0.94 -24.67
CA GLU A 53 9.12 2.04 -24.82
C GLU A 53 9.19 2.98 -23.60
N SER A 54 8.43 2.74 -22.54
CA SER A 54 8.37 3.61 -21.36
C SER A 54 9.75 3.91 -20.78
N ALA A 55 10.59 2.89 -20.54
CA ALA A 55 11.93 3.05 -19.95
C ALA A 55 12.85 3.95 -20.79
N MET A 56 12.77 3.84 -22.13
CA MET A 56 13.52 4.69 -23.06
C MET A 56 13.03 6.13 -22.98
N MET A 57 11.71 6.36 -23.06
CA MET A 57 11.11 7.69 -22.98
C MET A 57 11.46 8.41 -21.67
N LEU A 58 11.44 7.69 -20.53
CA LEU A 58 11.84 8.25 -19.23
C LEU A 58 13.33 8.66 -19.21
N THR A 59 14.19 7.84 -19.82
CA THR A 59 15.61 8.14 -19.92
C THR A 59 15.86 9.40 -20.74
N GLU A 60 15.21 9.54 -21.89
CA GLU A 60 15.29 10.72 -22.74
C GLU A 60 14.76 11.98 -22.03
N ALA A 61 13.62 11.87 -21.37
CA ALA A 61 13.04 12.98 -20.60
C ALA A 61 13.96 13.44 -19.46
N ALA A 62 14.64 12.52 -18.78
CA ALA A 62 15.59 12.86 -17.71
C ALA A 62 16.89 13.48 -18.22
N GLN A 63 17.30 13.19 -19.47
CA GLN A 63 18.51 13.73 -20.10
C GLN A 63 18.30 15.04 -20.84
N ALA A 64 17.04 15.44 -21.04
CA ALA A 64 16.70 16.69 -21.72
C ALA A 64 17.31 17.90 -20.99
N GLU A 65 17.73 18.90 -21.74
CA GLU A 65 18.34 20.12 -21.19
C GLU A 65 17.34 20.89 -20.33
N GLY A 66 17.75 21.28 -19.12
CA GLY A 66 16.88 21.97 -18.13
C GLY A 66 15.85 21.06 -17.49
N SER A 67 15.95 19.74 -17.64
CA SER A 67 14.97 18.79 -17.09
C SER A 67 15.04 18.73 -15.56
N HIS A 68 13.88 18.80 -14.92
CA HIS A 68 13.67 18.50 -13.49
C HIS A 68 13.33 17.02 -13.25
N ILE A 69 13.47 16.16 -14.27
CA ILE A 69 13.08 14.76 -14.22
C ILE A 69 14.26 13.89 -13.80
N VAL A 70 13.96 12.93 -12.94
CA VAL A 70 14.87 11.84 -12.56
C VAL A 70 14.20 10.53 -12.94
N ALA A 71 14.83 9.75 -13.81
CA ALA A 71 14.36 8.41 -14.15
C ALA A 71 15.05 7.36 -13.26
N VAL A 72 14.26 6.56 -12.57
CA VAL A 72 14.71 5.44 -11.74
C VAL A 72 14.23 4.15 -12.42
N LEU A 73 15.13 3.34 -12.94
CA LEU A 73 14.80 2.14 -13.70
C LEU A 73 15.02 0.90 -12.83
N LEU A 74 13.97 0.10 -12.61
CA LEU A 74 14.07 -1.19 -11.94
C LEU A 74 14.38 -2.29 -12.95
N ASN A 75 15.06 -3.34 -12.52
CA ASN A 75 15.47 -4.43 -13.43
C ASN A 75 14.31 -5.36 -13.83
N ARG A 76 13.17 -5.31 -13.18
CA ARG A 76 11.95 -6.07 -13.48
C ARG A 76 10.75 -5.48 -12.71
N ASN A 77 9.56 -5.97 -12.99
CA ASN A 77 8.36 -5.61 -12.24
C ASN A 77 8.41 -6.15 -10.79
N TYR A 78 8.28 -5.24 -9.82
CA TYR A 78 8.19 -5.50 -8.38
C TYR A 78 6.86 -5.03 -7.77
N GLY A 79 6.01 -4.39 -8.59
CA GLY A 79 4.73 -3.82 -8.20
C GLY A 79 4.83 -2.37 -7.73
N GLN A 80 3.71 -1.65 -7.91
CA GLN A 80 3.57 -0.21 -7.69
C GLN A 80 4.17 0.28 -6.35
N HIS A 81 3.88 -0.41 -5.25
CA HIS A 81 4.39 0.00 -3.94
C HIS A 81 5.92 -0.09 -3.84
N SER A 82 6.53 -1.10 -4.47
CA SER A 82 7.98 -1.25 -4.50
C SER A 82 8.63 -0.16 -5.36
N ALA A 83 8.02 0.18 -6.49
CA ALA A 83 8.47 1.28 -7.35
C ALA A 83 8.39 2.63 -6.61
N ILE A 84 7.30 2.92 -5.90
CA ILE A 84 7.18 4.14 -5.09
C ILE A 84 8.26 4.18 -4.00
N MET A 85 8.52 3.07 -3.29
CA MET A 85 9.58 3.01 -2.29
C MET A 85 10.98 3.21 -2.90
N ALA A 86 11.22 2.72 -4.12
CA ALA A 86 12.44 2.99 -4.87
C ALA A 86 12.58 4.49 -5.19
N GLY A 87 11.48 5.14 -5.60
CA GLY A 87 11.44 6.58 -5.76
C GLY A 87 11.75 7.32 -4.46
N PHE A 88 11.13 6.94 -3.35
CA PHE A 88 11.35 7.55 -2.04
C PHE A 88 12.80 7.52 -1.59
N SER A 89 13.58 6.51 -1.95
CA SER A 89 15.01 6.44 -1.61
C SER A 89 15.88 7.44 -2.39
N HIS A 90 15.34 8.10 -3.41
CA HIS A 90 16.07 9.04 -4.28
C HIS A 90 15.51 10.47 -4.26
N VAL A 91 14.43 10.74 -3.52
CA VAL A 91 13.86 12.08 -3.37
C VAL A 91 14.79 13.00 -2.57
N THR A 92 14.78 14.28 -2.89
CA THR A 92 15.57 15.30 -2.19
C THR A 92 14.72 16.43 -1.60
N GLY A 93 13.41 16.47 -1.90
CA GLY A 93 12.50 17.51 -1.43
C GLY A 93 12.05 17.34 0.02
N ASP A 94 11.45 18.39 0.57
CA ASP A 94 10.88 18.46 1.93
C ASP A 94 9.47 17.87 1.98
N LEU A 95 8.76 17.95 0.85
CA LEU A 95 7.44 17.38 0.64
C LEU A 95 7.49 16.43 -0.54
N ILE A 96 7.04 15.22 -0.33
CA ILE A 96 7.01 14.16 -1.35
C ILE A 96 5.56 13.91 -1.73
N ILE A 97 5.26 13.97 -3.03
CA ILE A 97 3.91 13.73 -3.56
C ILE A 97 3.95 12.49 -4.42
N THR A 98 3.06 11.53 -4.16
CA THR A 98 2.85 10.38 -5.04
C THR A 98 1.72 10.66 -6.02
N LEU A 99 1.84 10.21 -7.26
CA LEU A 99 0.86 10.34 -8.33
C LEU A 99 0.87 9.08 -9.18
N ASP A 100 -0.30 8.65 -9.67
CA ASP A 100 -0.43 7.54 -10.61
C ASP A 100 -0.15 8.00 -12.05
N ALA A 101 0.39 7.11 -12.89
CA ALA A 101 0.74 7.43 -14.29
C ALA A 101 -0.47 7.46 -15.24
N ASP A 102 -1.63 6.96 -14.82
CA ASP A 102 -2.82 6.78 -15.67
C ASP A 102 -3.71 8.04 -15.82
N LEU A 103 -3.25 9.19 -15.32
CA LEU A 103 -3.93 10.49 -15.36
C LEU A 103 -5.34 10.51 -14.73
N GLN A 104 -5.76 9.47 -14.02
CA GLN A 104 -7.05 9.48 -13.29
C GLN A 104 -7.05 10.52 -12.17
N ASN A 105 -5.89 10.76 -11.58
CA ASN A 105 -5.68 11.82 -10.60
C ASN A 105 -4.98 12.98 -11.29
N PRO A 106 -5.64 14.15 -11.46
CA PRO A 106 -5.05 15.25 -12.21
C PRO A 106 -3.83 15.85 -11.48
N PRO A 107 -2.68 16.01 -12.19
CA PRO A 107 -1.49 16.67 -11.61
C PRO A 107 -1.76 18.10 -11.13
N GLU A 108 -2.78 18.75 -11.66
CA GLU A 108 -3.22 20.11 -11.29
C GLU A 108 -3.68 20.25 -9.84
N GLU A 109 -3.88 19.12 -9.14
CA GLU A 109 -4.18 19.10 -7.70
C GLU A 109 -2.92 19.23 -6.82
N ILE A 110 -1.72 19.11 -7.40
CA ILE A 110 -0.45 19.22 -6.67
C ILE A 110 -0.35 20.53 -5.87
N PRO A 111 -0.66 21.72 -6.41
CA PRO A 111 -0.58 22.97 -5.66
C PRO A 111 -1.49 22.98 -4.42
N ARG A 112 -2.68 22.35 -4.49
CA ARG A 112 -3.59 22.26 -3.35
C ARG A 112 -3.03 21.37 -2.23
N LEU A 113 -2.35 20.27 -2.60
CA LEU A 113 -1.67 19.41 -1.64
C LEU A 113 -0.51 20.16 -0.94
N VAL A 114 0.29 20.91 -1.69
CA VAL A 114 1.38 21.71 -1.16
C VAL A 114 0.86 22.78 -0.20
N ALA A 115 -0.16 23.52 -0.59
CA ALA A 115 -0.78 24.53 0.27
C ALA A 115 -1.31 23.92 1.57
N LYS A 116 -1.92 22.74 1.50
CA LYS A 116 -2.42 22.04 2.68
C LYS A 116 -1.30 21.52 3.58
N ALA A 117 -0.19 21.06 3.00
CA ALA A 117 0.98 20.66 3.77
C ALA A 117 1.63 21.88 4.49
N ASP A 118 1.62 23.07 3.88
CA ASP A 118 2.13 24.30 4.49
C ASP A 118 1.32 24.74 5.72
N GLU A 119 0.08 24.27 5.90
CA GLU A 119 -0.70 24.45 7.14
C GLU A 119 -0.15 23.59 8.32
N GLY A 120 0.90 22.80 8.09
CA GLY A 120 1.58 21.99 9.12
C GLY A 120 1.05 20.56 9.26
N TYR A 121 0.50 19.99 8.20
CA TYR A 121 0.16 18.57 8.14
C TYR A 121 1.37 17.74 7.69
N ASP A 122 1.52 16.55 8.29
CA ASP A 122 2.58 15.59 7.96
C ASP A 122 2.20 14.75 6.75
N VAL A 123 0.91 14.40 6.64
CA VAL A 123 0.33 13.63 5.54
C VAL A 123 -0.94 14.31 5.06
N VAL A 124 -1.02 14.56 3.75
CA VAL A 124 -2.24 15.06 3.09
C VAL A 124 -2.70 14.01 2.09
N GLY A 125 -3.79 13.32 2.42
CA GLY A 125 -4.46 12.39 1.53
C GLY A 125 -5.44 13.09 0.60
N THR A 126 -5.96 12.34 -0.38
CA THR A 126 -7.06 12.80 -1.23
C THR A 126 -8.24 11.86 -1.18
N VAL A 127 -9.45 12.42 -1.28
CA VAL A 127 -10.71 11.67 -1.37
C VAL A 127 -11.35 11.97 -2.71
N ARG A 128 -11.60 10.91 -3.48
CA ARG A 128 -12.25 11.02 -4.78
C ARG A 128 -13.71 11.44 -4.63
N GLN A 129 -14.08 12.54 -5.28
CA GLN A 129 -15.47 12.98 -5.39
C GLN A 129 -16.21 12.12 -6.43
N ASN A 130 -17.51 11.92 -6.24
CA ASN A 130 -18.44 11.23 -7.16
C ASN A 130 -18.13 9.74 -7.43
N ARG A 131 -17.61 9.02 -6.45
CA ARG A 131 -17.36 7.60 -6.58
C ARG A 131 -18.65 6.79 -6.76
N GLN A 132 -18.89 6.27 -7.96
CA GLN A 132 -20.01 5.38 -8.28
C GLN A 132 -19.65 3.92 -7.91
N ASP A 133 -19.56 3.63 -6.61
CA ASP A 133 -19.29 2.26 -6.18
C ASP A 133 -20.57 1.46 -5.98
N SER A 134 -20.50 0.16 -6.30
CA SER A 134 -21.55 -0.80 -5.93
C SER A 134 -21.71 -0.87 -4.40
N LEU A 135 -22.91 -1.23 -3.92
CA LEU A 135 -23.21 -1.36 -2.49
C LEU A 135 -22.22 -2.27 -1.77
N PHE A 136 -21.78 -3.35 -2.43
CA PHE A 136 -20.80 -4.29 -1.91
C PHE A 136 -19.42 -3.63 -1.69
N ARG A 137 -18.93 -2.85 -2.67
CA ARG A 137 -17.67 -2.11 -2.53
C ARG A 137 -17.74 -1.08 -1.43
N LYS A 138 -18.87 -0.38 -1.26
CA LYS A 138 -19.09 0.57 -0.16
C LYS A 138 -19.03 -0.10 1.20
N LEU A 139 -19.64 -1.30 1.35
CA LEU A 139 -19.62 -2.04 2.60
C LEU A 139 -18.22 -2.56 2.94
N ALA A 140 -17.53 -3.15 1.94
CA ALA A 140 -16.16 -3.61 2.06
C ALA A 140 -15.21 -2.47 2.47
N SER A 141 -15.28 -1.34 1.79
CA SER A 141 -14.48 -0.13 2.08
C SER A 141 -14.74 0.40 3.50
N ARG A 142 -16.00 0.43 3.94
CA ARG A 142 -16.34 0.86 5.31
C ARG A 142 -15.76 -0.06 6.38
N THR A 143 -15.77 -1.36 6.15
CA THR A 143 -15.22 -2.36 7.09
C THR A 143 -13.71 -2.21 7.19
N ILE A 144 -13.02 -2.10 6.05
CA ILE A 144 -11.57 -1.87 5.98
C ILE A 144 -11.21 -0.55 6.66
N ASN A 145 -11.88 0.55 6.34
CA ASN A 145 -11.60 1.85 6.93
C ASN A 145 -11.80 1.85 8.45
N ARG A 146 -12.84 1.18 8.98
CA ARG A 146 -13.02 1.02 10.43
C ARG A 146 -11.90 0.22 11.08
N LEU A 147 -11.44 -0.84 10.42
CA LEU A 147 -10.33 -1.66 10.91
C LEU A 147 -9.04 -0.84 10.96
N ILE A 148 -8.72 -0.12 9.88
CA ILE A 148 -7.55 0.76 9.78
C ILE A 148 -7.63 1.86 10.83
N GLN A 149 -8.79 2.51 10.99
CA GLN A 149 -8.98 3.54 12.00
C GLN A 149 -8.74 3.01 13.43
N ARG A 150 -9.17 1.77 13.73
CA ARG A 150 -8.90 1.14 15.04
C ARG A 150 -7.41 0.84 15.24
N THR A 151 -6.68 0.52 14.18
CA THR A 151 -5.26 0.14 14.25
C THR A 151 -4.35 1.36 14.26
N THR A 152 -4.65 2.38 13.44
CA THR A 152 -3.80 3.59 13.29
C THR A 152 -4.27 4.77 14.14
N GLY A 153 -5.46 4.69 14.73
CA GLY A 153 -6.08 5.80 15.46
C GLY A 153 -6.56 6.95 14.57
N LYS A 154 -6.46 6.83 13.24
CA LYS A 154 -6.79 7.90 12.28
C LYS A 154 -7.82 7.42 11.27
N ALA A 155 -8.84 8.26 11.04
CA ALA A 155 -9.85 8.02 10.02
C ALA A 155 -9.41 8.70 8.72
N MET A 156 -9.31 7.93 7.64
CA MET A 156 -9.20 8.45 6.28
C MET A 156 -10.33 7.89 5.42
N GLY A 157 -10.86 8.72 4.53
CA GLY A 157 -12.03 8.40 3.70
C GLY A 157 -11.68 7.50 2.51
N ASP A 158 -10.51 7.69 1.90
CA ASP A 158 -10.09 6.94 0.71
C ASP A 158 -8.62 6.52 0.78
N TYR A 159 -8.37 5.28 1.21
CA TYR A 159 -7.03 4.71 1.18
C TYR A 159 -6.58 4.27 -0.22
N GLY A 160 -7.52 4.12 -1.15
CA GLY A 160 -7.23 3.65 -2.51
C GLY A 160 -6.73 4.74 -3.47
N CYS A 161 -6.75 6.02 -3.07
CA CYS A 161 -6.19 7.10 -3.87
C CYS A 161 -4.71 7.26 -3.57
N MET A 162 -3.87 7.17 -4.61
CA MET A 162 -2.42 7.27 -4.47
C MET A 162 -1.90 8.71 -4.59
N LEU A 163 -2.73 9.67 -5.02
CA LEU A 163 -2.37 11.08 -4.97
C LEU A 163 -2.32 11.57 -3.52
N ARG A 164 -1.12 11.68 -2.97
CA ARG A 164 -0.90 12.01 -1.56
C ARG A 164 0.38 12.79 -1.40
N ALA A 165 0.42 13.65 -0.36
CA ALA A 165 1.64 14.35 0.02
C ALA A 165 2.11 13.89 1.41
N TYR A 166 3.42 13.75 1.54
CA TYR A 166 4.11 13.29 2.74
C TYR A 166 5.28 14.21 3.06
N ARG A 167 5.41 14.63 4.31
CA ARG A 167 6.61 15.33 4.77
C ARG A 167 7.82 14.41 4.78
N ARG A 168 9.02 14.95 4.56
CA ARG A 168 10.28 14.21 4.46
C ARG A 168 10.50 13.24 5.63
N HIS A 169 10.31 13.67 6.87
CA HIS A 169 10.51 12.82 8.04
C HIS A 169 9.60 11.57 8.06
N ILE A 170 8.42 11.63 7.43
CA ILE A 170 7.53 10.46 7.26
C ILE A 170 8.15 9.47 6.28
N ILE A 171 8.69 9.97 5.16
CA ILE A 171 9.36 9.12 4.17
C ILE A 171 10.60 8.47 4.77
N ASP A 172 11.42 9.23 5.51
CA ASP A 172 12.61 8.70 6.17
C ASP A 172 12.24 7.60 7.16
N ALA A 173 11.19 7.78 7.98
CA ALA A 173 10.68 6.76 8.88
C ALA A 173 10.20 5.50 8.12
N MET A 174 9.50 5.67 7.00
CA MET A 174 9.04 4.56 6.17
C MET A 174 10.17 3.77 5.53
N LEU A 175 11.24 4.44 5.09
CA LEU A 175 12.42 3.81 4.49
C LEU A 175 13.19 2.95 5.51
N HIS A 176 13.16 3.31 6.80
CA HIS A 176 13.76 2.52 7.89
C HIS A 176 12.91 1.32 8.31
N CYS A 177 11.65 1.23 7.86
CA CYS A 177 10.81 0.07 8.17
C CYS A 177 11.19 -1.16 7.33
N HIS A 178 11.38 -2.27 8.02
CA HIS A 178 11.69 -3.55 7.38
C HIS A 178 10.45 -4.32 6.92
N GLU A 179 9.24 -3.90 7.30
CA GLU A 179 7.98 -4.51 6.87
C GLU A 179 7.81 -4.47 5.36
N ARG A 180 7.62 -5.64 4.73
CA ARG A 180 7.56 -5.75 3.26
C ARG A 180 6.15 -5.71 2.69
N SER A 181 5.19 -6.16 3.47
CA SER A 181 3.79 -6.27 3.07
C SER A 181 2.97 -5.04 3.43
N THR A 182 3.58 -3.84 3.44
CA THR A 182 2.92 -2.66 3.96
C THR A 182 2.30 -1.83 2.85
N PHE A 183 1.07 -1.45 3.04
CA PHE A 183 0.37 -0.49 2.20
C PHE A 183 0.82 0.93 2.55
N ILE A 184 1.49 1.62 1.60
CA ILE A 184 2.15 2.93 1.83
C ILE A 184 1.27 3.94 2.57
N PRO A 185 -0.01 4.17 2.20
CA PRO A 185 -0.85 5.13 2.89
C PRO A 185 -1.07 4.83 4.38
N ILE A 186 -1.10 3.55 4.74
CA ILE A 186 -1.30 3.11 6.11
C ILE A 186 -0.01 3.27 6.92
N LEU A 187 1.12 2.85 6.36
CA LEU A 187 2.43 3.00 6.97
C LEU A 187 2.73 4.48 7.25
N ALA A 188 2.49 5.36 6.28
CA ALA A 188 2.66 6.80 6.46
C ALA A 188 1.81 7.34 7.61
N ASN A 189 0.54 6.92 7.70
CA ASN A 189 -0.35 7.36 8.76
C ASN A 189 0.06 6.88 10.16
N THR A 190 0.77 5.77 10.27
CA THR A 190 1.31 5.28 11.54
C THR A 190 2.33 6.26 12.11
N PHE A 191 3.16 6.88 11.27
CA PHE A 191 4.18 7.84 11.69
C PHE A 191 3.68 9.28 11.74
N ALA A 192 2.61 9.62 11.02
CA ALA A 192 2.11 10.98 10.96
C ALA A 192 1.52 11.42 12.31
N ARG A 193 1.88 12.61 12.78
CA ARG A 193 1.23 13.27 13.92
C ARG A 193 -0.10 13.93 13.50
N LYS A 194 -0.07 14.64 12.36
CA LYS A 194 -1.22 15.34 11.80
C LYS A 194 -1.45 14.85 10.37
N ALA A 195 -2.58 14.19 10.11
CA ALA A 195 -3.01 13.79 8.78
C ALA A 195 -4.35 14.48 8.45
N THR A 196 -4.54 14.78 7.17
CA THR A 196 -5.78 15.35 6.64
C THR A 196 -6.05 14.82 5.23
N GLU A 197 -7.24 15.09 4.71
CA GLU A 197 -7.63 14.74 3.34
C GLU A 197 -8.27 15.95 2.66
N ILE A 198 -8.03 16.08 1.37
CA ILE A 198 -8.71 17.06 0.51
C ILE A 198 -9.53 16.35 -0.55
N PRO A 199 -10.72 16.86 -0.90
CA PRO A 199 -11.50 16.32 -2.00
C PRO A 199 -10.86 16.69 -3.33
N VAL A 200 -10.70 15.69 -4.22
CA VAL A 200 -10.15 15.86 -5.57
C VAL A 200 -11.13 15.34 -6.62
N LEU A 201 -11.09 15.94 -7.78
CA LEU A 201 -11.81 15.45 -8.95
C LEU A 201 -11.12 14.15 -9.41
N HIS A 202 -11.92 13.19 -9.83
CA HIS A 202 -11.42 11.94 -10.39
C HIS A 202 -11.87 11.87 -11.84
N ALA A 203 -10.92 11.85 -12.78
CA ALA A 203 -11.19 11.68 -14.18
C ALA A 203 -11.50 10.21 -14.50
N GLU A 204 -12.36 9.97 -15.50
CA GLU A 204 -12.53 8.62 -16.04
C GLU A 204 -11.22 8.22 -16.75
N ARG A 205 -10.91 6.95 -16.69
CA ARG A 205 -9.69 6.39 -17.32
C ARG A 205 -9.81 6.56 -18.83
N GLU A 206 -8.88 7.28 -19.45
CA GLU A 206 -8.89 7.51 -20.89
C GLU A 206 -8.55 6.24 -21.68
N HIS A 207 -7.76 5.32 -21.11
CA HIS A 207 -7.32 4.07 -21.75
C HIS A 207 -7.36 2.88 -20.77
N GLY A 208 -7.92 1.74 -21.20
CA GLY A 208 -7.87 0.45 -20.52
C GLY A 208 -9.14 0.03 -19.76
N GLU A 209 -9.48 -1.28 -19.85
CA GLU A 209 -10.61 -1.88 -19.13
C GLU A 209 -10.24 -2.29 -17.70
N SER A 210 -11.12 -2.01 -16.74
CA SER A 210 -10.97 -2.45 -15.34
C SER A 210 -11.21 -3.97 -15.23
N LYS A 211 -10.15 -4.77 -15.25
CA LYS A 211 -10.18 -6.25 -15.09
C LYS A 211 -10.24 -6.69 -13.60
N TYR A 212 -10.95 -5.97 -12.74
CA TYR A 212 -11.08 -6.41 -11.34
C TYR A 212 -12.16 -7.47 -11.20
N SER A 213 -11.75 -8.74 -11.15
CA SER A 213 -12.58 -9.87 -10.76
C SER A 213 -12.96 -9.78 -9.27
N PHE A 214 -14.18 -10.21 -8.92
CA PHE A 214 -14.68 -10.33 -7.54
C PHE A 214 -13.69 -11.07 -6.62
N MET A 215 -13.08 -12.15 -7.12
CA MET A 215 -12.09 -12.94 -6.38
C MET A 215 -10.84 -12.12 -6.04
N ARG A 216 -10.41 -11.24 -6.95
CA ARG A 216 -9.26 -10.35 -6.71
C ARG A 216 -9.53 -9.33 -5.61
N LEU A 217 -10.78 -8.86 -5.49
CA LEU A 217 -11.19 -7.97 -4.41
C LEU A 217 -11.19 -8.68 -3.05
N ILE A 218 -11.66 -9.95 -3.00
CA ILE A 218 -11.62 -10.78 -1.77
C ILE A 218 -10.18 -11.02 -1.34
N ASN A 219 -9.31 -11.40 -2.28
CA ASN A 219 -7.89 -11.61 -1.97
C ASN A 219 -7.23 -10.33 -1.46
N LEU A 220 -7.50 -9.18 -2.08
CA LEU A 220 -7.00 -7.89 -1.61
C LEU A 220 -7.49 -7.57 -0.19
N MET A 221 -8.78 -7.83 0.11
CA MET A 221 -9.32 -7.65 1.47
C MET A 221 -8.62 -8.56 2.48
N TYR A 222 -8.41 -9.82 2.12
CA TYR A 222 -7.72 -10.79 2.97
C TYR A 222 -6.28 -10.37 3.24
N ASP A 223 -5.55 -9.95 2.20
CA ASP A 223 -4.19 -9.44 2.30
C ASP A 223 -4.10 -8.20 3.20
N LEU A 224 -5.00 -7.24 3.01
CA LEU A 224 -5.04 -6.04 3.85
C LEU A 224 -5.32 -6.38 5.32
N ILE A 225 -6.27 -7.26 5.61
CA ILE A 225 -6.62 -7.64 6.98
C ILE A 225 -5.46 -8.36 7.66
N THR A 226 -4.84 -9.33 6.99
CA THR A 226 -3.74 -10.13 7.55
C THR A 226 -2.43 -9.34 7.66
N CYS A 227 -2.24 -8.33 6.79
CA CYS A 227 -1.11 -7.40 6.87
C CYS A 227 -1.24 -6.41 8.04
N LEU A 228 -2.45 -5.90 8.30
CA LEU A 228 -2.68 -4.81 9.23
C LEU A 228 -2.90 -5.24 10.68
N THR A 229 -3.33 -6.46 10.90
CA THR A 229 -3.77 -6.86 12.24
C THR A 229 -3.60 -8.36 12.50
N THR A 230 -3.27 -8.68 13.75
CA THR A 230 -3.30 -10.05 14.27
C THR A 230 -4.70 -10.46 14.76
N THR A 231 -5.73 -9.63 14.53
CA THR A 231 -7.12 -9.91 14.97
C THR A 231 -7.65 -11.24 14.45
N PRO A 232 -7.44 -11.66 13.18
CA PRO A 232 -7.86 -12.98 12.70
C PRO A 232 -7.24 -14.12 13.51
N LEU A 233 -5.96 -14.00 13.86
CA LEU A 233 -5.26 -14.99 14.67
C LEU A 233 -5.79 -15.05 16.10
N ARG A 234 -6.12 -13.89 16.71
CA ARG A 234 -6.75 -13.83 18.03
C ARG A 234 -8.16 -14.43 18.02
N LEU A 235 -8.96 -14.11 17.01
CA LEU A 235 -10.29 -14.70 16.84
C LEU A 235 -10.19 -16.22 16.70
N LEU A 236 -9.27 -16.72 15.89
CA LEU A 236 -9.01 -18.14 15.73
C LEU A 236 -8.65 -18.79 17.10
N SER A 237 -7.78 -18.15 17.88
CA SER A 237 -7.40 -18.62 19.20
C SER A 237 -8.61 -18.68 20.16
N VAL A 238 -9.46 -17.65 20.18
CA VAL A 238 -10.66 -17.62 21.02
C VAL A 238 -11.67 -18.69 20.59
N PHE A 239 -11.95 -18.80 19.30
CA PHE A 239 -12.86 -19.84 18.77
C PHE A 239 -12.30 -21.23 19.02
N GLY A 240 -11.00 -21.44 18.78
CA GLY A 240 -10.35 -22.71 19.07
C GLY A 240 -10.43 -23.10 20.55
N SER A 241 -10.26 -22.14 21.45
CA SER A 241 -10.40 -22.36 22.90
C SER A 241 -11.85 -22.73 23.29
N ILE A 242 -12.85 -22.03 22.71
CA ILE A 242 -14.27 -22.35 22.97
C ILE A 242 -14.59 -23.76 22.47
N ILE A 243 -14.14 -24.11 21.27
CA ILE A 243 -14.35 -25.45 20.68
C ILE A 243 -13.63 -26.52 21.53
N ALA A 244 -12.41 -26.25 21.99
CA ALA A 244 -11.67 -27.20 22.83
C ALA A 244 -12.38 -27.45 24.17
N VAL A 245 -12.87 -26.42 24.85
CA VAL A 245 -13.63 -26.55 26.09
C VAL A 245 -14.95 -27.30 25.87
N ALA A 246 -15.69 -26.98 24.80
CA ALA A 246 -16.93 -27.65 24.45
C ALA A 246 -16.68 -29.15 24.10
N GLY A 247 -15.63 -29.43 23.32
CA GLY A 247 -15.22 -30.80 22.98
C GLY A 247 -14.80 -31.60 24.21
N PHE A 248 -14.03 -30.98 25.12
CA PHE A 248 -13.64 -31.62 26.38
C PHE A 248 -14.87 -31.92 27.26
N ALA A 249 -15.76 -30.97 27.43
CA ALA A 249 -17.01 -31.15 28.19
C ALA A 249 -17.89 -32.27 27.60
N LEU A 250 -18.01 -32.29 26.26
CA LEU A 250 -18.74 -33.35 25.54
C LEU A 250 -18.08 -34.72 25.77
N SER A 251 -16.73 -34.79 25.69
CA SER A 251 -16.00 -36.05 25.91
C SER A 251 -16.21 -36.57 27.31
N VAL A 252 -16.14 -35.71 28.34
CA VAL A 252 -16.42 -36.08 29.74
C VAL A 252 -17.85 -36.56 29.89
N LEU A 253 -18.84 -35.86 29.32
CA LEU A 253 -20.24 -36.25 29.34
C LEU A 253 -20.46 -37.65 28.74
N LEU A 254 -19.89 -37.90 27.55
CA LEU A 254 -20.01 -39.19 26.88
C LEU A 254 -19.38 -40.35 27.68
N VAL A 255 -18.22 -40.10 28.34
CA VAL A 255 -17.61 -41.09 29.22
C VAL A 255 -18.51 -41.41 30.42
N VAL A 256 -19.06 -40.38 31.10
CA VAL A 256 -19.96 -40.54 32.24
C VAL A 256 -21.21 -41.31 31.82
N LEU A 257 -21.84 -40.94 30.68
CA LEU A 257 -23.05 -41.64 30.19
C LEU A 257 -22.74 -43.12 29.83
N ARG A 258 -21.58 -43.41 29.27
CA ARG A 258 -21.12 -44.77 29.00
C ARG A 258 -20.93 -45.62 30.29
N LEU A 259 -20.40 -45.01 31.33
CA LEU A 259 -20.23 -45.67 32.63
C LEU A 259 -21.53 -45.96 33.32
N VAL A 260 -22.53 -45.05 33.17
CA VAL A 260 -23.85 -45.15 33.82
C VAL A 260 -24.76 -46.11 33.07
N PHE A 261 -24.83 -46.05 31.72
CA PHE A 261 -25.79 -46.81 30.88
C PHE A 261 -25.17 -48.03 30.22
N GLY A 262 -23.87 -48.29 30.39
CA GLY A 262 -23.21 -49.46 29.91
C GLY A 262 -22.77 -49.41 28.43
N PRO A 263 -22.08 -50.46 27.91
CA PRO A 263 -21.42 -50.44 26.59
C PRO A 263 -22.37 -50.36 25.38
N GLN A 264 -23.64 -50.76 25.54
CA GLN A 264 -24.61 -50.78 24.44
C GLN A 264 -25.17 -49.42 24.09
N TRP A 265 -25.09 -48.43 24.98
CA TRP A 265 -25.67 -47.10 24.81
C TRP A 265 -25.11 -46.32 23.59
N ALA A 266 -23.92 -46.62 23.08
CA ALA A 266 -23.27 -45.84 22.01
C ALA A 266 -23.01 -46.65 20.71
N ALA A 267 -23.54 -47.88 20.59
CA ALA A 267 -23.21 -48.75 19.44
C ALA A 267 -23.67 -48.20 18.08
N GLU A 268 -24.76 -47.43 18.05
CA GLU A 268 -25.32 -46.84 16.82
C GLU A 268 -24.78 -45.43 16.50
N GLY A 269 -24.01 -44.80 17.40
CA GLY A 269 -23.53 -43.44 17.27
C GLY A 269 -22.17 -43.26 16.52
N VAL A 270 -21.61 -44.33 15.99
CA VAL A 270 -20.24 -44.29 15.38
C VAL A 270 -20.16 -43.32 14.19
N PHE A 271 -21.16 -43.31 13.31
CA PHE A 271 -21.19 -42.39 12.16
C PHE A 271 -21.29 -40.92 12.60
N MET A 272 -22.07 -40.60 13.64
CA MET A 272 -22.17 -39.26 14.20
C MET A 272 -20.85 -38.82 14.84
N LEU A 273 -20.14 -39.74 15.48
CA LEU A 273 -18.78 -39.48 16.02
C LEU A 273 -17.80 -39.09 14.92
N PHE A 274 -17.81 -39.83 13.78
CA PHE A 274 -16.96 -39.48 12.64
C PHE A 274 -17.33 -38.16 12.03
N ALA A 275 -18.62 -37.80 11.90
CA ALA A 275 -19.05 -36.52 11.39
C ALA A 275 -18.53 -35.35 12.28
N VAL A 276 -18.64 -35.50 13.60
CA VAL A 276 -18.11 -34.51 14.58
C VAL A 276 -16.57 -34.43 14.47
N LEU A 277 -15.91 -35.59 14.38
CA LEU A 277 -14.45 -35.64 14.23
C LEU A 277 -13.97 -34.92 12.94
N PHE A 278 -14.60 -35.17 11.80
CA PHE A 278 -14.26 -34.49 10.54
C PHE A 278 -14.53 -33.00 10.60
N MET A 279 -15.57 -32.54 11.30
CA MET A 279 -15.83 -31.12 11.52
C MET A 279 -14.67 -30.46 12.33
N PHE A 280 -14.18 -31.10 13.38
CA PHE A 280 -13.04 -30.61 14.15
C PHE A 280 -11.75 -30.61 13.34
N ILE A 281 -11.47 -31.67 12.60
CA ILE A 281 -10.31 -31.76 11.71
C ILE A 281 -10.37 -30.64 10.66
N GLY A 282 -11.52 -30.43 10.03
CA GLY A 282 -11.71 -29.33 9.07
C GLY A 282 -11.45 -27.95 9.68
N ALA A 283 -11.98 -27.68 10.86
CA ALA A 283 -11.72 -26.43 11.60
C ALA A 283 -10.24 -26.26 11.93
N GLN A 284 -9.55 -27.35 12.28
CA GLN A 284 -8.10 -27.35 12.56
C GLN A 284 -7.28 -27.01 11.31
N PHE A 285 -7.65 -27.53 10.12
CA PHE A 285 -6.96 -27.21 8.87
C PHE A 285 -7.13 -25.75 8.48
N ILE A 286 -8.32 -25.15 8.69
CA ILE A 286 -8.53 -23.70 8.48
C ILE A 286 -7.59 -22.91 9.39
N GLY A 287 -7.48 -23.30 10.65
CA GLY A 287 -6.57 -22.67 11.61
C GLY A 287 -5.10 -22.78 11.20
N MET A 288 -4.68 -23.95 10.75
CA MET A 288 -3.32 -24.16 10.24
C MET A 288 -3.03 -23.35 8.99
N GLY A 289 -4.00 -23.21 8.07
CA GLY A 289 -3.89 -22.38 6.88
C GLY A 289 -3.65 -20.90 7.25
N LEU A 290 -4.44 -20.36 8.18
CA LEU A 290 -4.27 -18.99 8.66
C LEU A 290 -2.90 -18.80 9.36
N LEU A 291 -2.49 -19.74 10.20
CA LEU A 291 -1.18 -19.71 10.84
C LEU A 291 -0.04 -19.73 9.81
N GLY A 292 -0.18 -20.58 8.77
CA GLY A 292 0.75 -20.65 7.64
C GLY A 292 0.92 -19.32 6.92
N GLU A 293 -0.16 -18.57 6.72
CA GLU A 293 -0.12 -17.23 6.13
C GLU A 293 0.73 -16.26 6.97
N TYR A 294 0.52 -16.21 8.29
CA TYR A 294 1.33 -15.36 9.17
C TYR A 294 2.79 -15.79 9.22
N ILE A 295 3.07 -17.10 9.28
CA ILE A 295 4.45 -17.63 9.23
C ILE A 295 5.10 -17.26 7.90
N GLY A 296 4.39 -17.35 6.78
CA GLY A 296 4.88 -16.96 5.46
C GLY A 296 5.26 -15.47 5.40
N ARG A 297 4.46 -14.59 6.00
CA ARG A 297 4.76 -13.15 6.12
C ARG A 297 6.00 -12.91 6.97
N ILE A 298 6.07 -13.51 8.16
CA ILE A 298 7.23 -13.42 9.06
C ILE A 298 8.49 -13.94 8.35
N TYR A 299 8.41 -15.07 7.65
CA TYR A 299 9.52 -15.61 6.87
C TYR A 299 10.04 -14.64 5.82
N ASN A 300 9.12 -13.98 5.07
CA ASN A 300 9.48 -12.99 4.08
C ASN A 300 10.14 -11.75 4.69
N ASP A 301 9.66 -11.29 5.85
CA ASP A 301 10.23 -10.15 6.56
C ASP A 301 11.60 -10.47 7.15
N VAL A 302 11.76 -11.62 7.79
CA VAL A 302 13.04 -12.08 8.41
C VAL A 302 14.11 -12.34 7.34
N ARG A 303 13.73 -12.85 6.17
CA ARG A 303 14.66 -13.12 5.06
C ARG A 303 15.35 -11.85 4.53
N ALA A 304 14.80 -10.69 4.82
CA ALA A 304 15.36 -9.35 4.52
C ALA A 304 15.88 -9.16 3.08
N ARG A 305 15.32 -9.83 2.07
CA ARG A 305 15.67 -9.59 0.65
C ARG A 305 15.30 -8.16 0.27
N PRO A 306 16.08 -7.48 -0.60
CA PRO A 306 15.70 -6.16 -1.12
C PRO A 306 14.28 -6.18 -1.70
N ARG A 307 13.49 -5.14 -1.44
CA ARG A 307 12.11 -5.00 -1.97
C ARG A 307 12.12 -4.81 -3.48
N TYR A 308 13.17 -4.18 -4.00
CA TYR A 308 13.41 -3.84 -5.40
C TYR A 308 14.91 -3.82 -5.67
N PHE A 309 15.28 -3.87 -6.94
CA PHE A 309 16.64 -3.67 -7.39
C PHE A 309 16.65 -2.57 -8.45
N ILE A 310 17.33 -1.47 -8.15
CA ILE A 310 17.49 -0.36 -9.08
C ILE A 310 18.63 -0.72 -10.04
N GLN A 311 18.30 -0.80 -11.31
CA GLN A 311 19.28 -1.06 -12.37
C GLN A 311 20.05 0.21 -12.73
N ARG A 312 19.35 1.34 -12.82
CA ARG A 312 19.94 2.62 -13.22
C ARG A 312 19.13 3.79 -12.69
N VAL A 313 19.85 4.88 -12.34
CA VAL A 313 19.24 6.19 -12.07
C VAL A 313 19.83 7.16 -13.08
N VAL A 314 18.95 7.85 -13.82
CA VAL A 314 19.32 8.83 -14.84
C VAL A 314 18.87 10.20 -14.35
N ARG A 315 19.81 11.14 -14.35
CA ARG A 315 19.60 12.56 -14.04
C ARG A 315 20.35 13.39 -15.05
N GLN A 316 19.94 14.60 -15.28
CA GLN A 316 20.76 15.55 -16.00
C GLN A 316 22.04 15.80 -15.18
N GLU A 317 23.22 15.56 -15.75
CA GLU A 317 24.48 15.97 -15.16
C GLU A 317 24.55 17.50 -15.22
N HIS A 318 24.46 18.15 -14.06
CA HIS A 318 24.93 19.53 -13.95
C HIS A 318 26.42 19.49 -14.26
N LYS A 319 26.84 20.05 -15.39
CA LYS A 319 28.25 20.41 -15.63
C LYS A 319 28.63 21.39 -14.51
N ALA A 320 29.17 20.86 -13.41
CA ALA A 320 29.91 21.69 -12.48
C ALA A 320 30.96 22.42 -13.31
N SER A 321 30.87 23.75 -13.28
CA SER A 321 31.89 24.63 -13.87
C SER A 321 33.26 24.09 -13.45
N GLN A 322 33.99 23.60 -14.41
CA GLN A 322 35.45 23.47 -14.28
C GLN A 322 35.96 24.89 -14.12
N GLU A 323 36.04 25.39 -12.89
CA GLU A 323 36.96 26.47 -12.58
C GLU A 323 38.37 25.94 -12.88
N GLU A 324 38.90 26.43 -13.98
CA GLU A 324 40.31 26.29 -14.36
C GLU A 324 41.16 26.74 -13.19
N ILE A 325 41.78 25.78 -12.53
CA ILE A 325 42.95 26.04 -11.71
C ILE A 325 44.08 26.20 -12.72
N HIS A 326 44.35 27.44 -13.13
CA HIS A 326 45.62 27.77 -13.77
C HIS A 326 46.73 27.78 -12.71
N PRO A 327 47.91 27.23 -13.06
CA PRO A 327 49.04 27.06 -12.15
C PRO A 327 49.70 28.37 -11.72
#